data_8ebe08ce5d2fdccf21122c98a585f4cf
#
_entry.id   8ebe08ce5d2fdccf21122c98a585f4cf
#
_cell.length_a   1.000
_cell.length_b   1.000
_cell.length_c   1.000
_cell.angle_alpha   90.00
_cell.angle_beta   90.00
_cell.angle_gamma   90.00
#
_symmetry.space_group_name_H-M   'P 1'
#
loop_
_entity.id
_entity.type
_entity.pdbx_description
1 polymer ?
#
loop_
_entity_poly.entity_id
_entity_poly.type
_entity_poly.pdbx_seq_one_letter_code
_entity_poly.pdbx_strand_id
1 'polypeptide(L)'
;MPYYVYILANTTNVAIYVGVTNDLIRRIHEHKSDAEAQSFTARYGIHKLVYFEETGDVYAAISREKQLKSWSRKRKNDLIEALNPNWHDLYPLLL
;
A
#
# COMPACT_ATOMS: atom_id res chain seq x y z
N MET A 1 -3.81 17.09 9.41
CA MET A 1 -4.37 15.83 8.92
C MET A 1 -3.28 14.99 8.34
N PRO A 2 -3.09 13.75 8.78
CA PRO A 2 -2.07 12.89 8.17
C PRO A 2 -2.54 12.34 6.83
N TYR A 3 -1.56 12.09 5.97
CA TYR A 3 -1.75 11.39 4.70
C TYR A 3 -0.77 10.23 4.67
N TYR A 4 -1.14 9.17 3.97
CA TYR A 4 -0.34 7.95 3.91
C TYR A 4 -0.11 7.54 2.47
N VAL A 5 1.12 7.13 2.18
CA VAL A 5 1.44 6.39 0.96
C VAL A 5 1.64 4.94 1.38
N TYR A 6 1.02 4.01 0.69
CA TYR A 6 1.04 2.62 1.09
C TYR A 6 1.26 1.70 -0.10
N ILE A 7 1.74 0.50 0.19
CA ILE A 7 1.90 -0.56 -0.80
C ILE A 7 1.17 -1.79 -0.31
N LEU A 8 0.32 -2.34 -1.18
CA LEU A 8 -0.37 -3.60 -0.95
C LEU A 8 0.24 -4.69 -1.82
N ALA A 9 0.13 -5.95 -1.38
CA ALA A 9 0.57 -7.11 -2.14
C ALA A 9 -0.50 -8.19 -2.08
N ASN A 10 -0.52 -9.08 -3.08
CA ASN A 10 -1.31 -10.30 -2.99
C ASN A 10 -0.55 -11.34 -2.15
N THR A 11 -1.18 -12.48 -1.88
CA THR A 11 -0.64 -13.52 -1.00
C THR A 11 0.73 -14.02 -1.45
N THR A 12 0.96 -14.10 -2.75
CA THR A 12 2.23 -14.60 -3.31
C THR A 12 3.27 -13.52 -3.54
N ASN A 13 2.93 -12.25 -3.26
CA ASN A 13 3.79 -11.07 -3.49
C ASN A 13 4.15 -10.84 -4.96
N VAL A 14 3.41 -11.45 -5.88
CA VAL A 14 3.64 -11.27 -7.32
C VAL A 14 3.07 -9.94 -7.80
N ALA A 15 1.87 -9.59 -7.34
CA ALA A 15 1.20 -8.35 -7.71
C ALA A 15 1.23 -7.36 -6.55
N ILE A 16 1.56 -6.10 -6.83
CA ILE A 16 1.55 -5.03 -5.83
C ILE A 16 0.77 -3.82 -6.35
N TYR A 17 0.34 -2.97 -5.41
CA TYR A 17 -0.39 -1.75 -5.70
C TYR A 17 0.13 -0.63 -4.79
N VAL A 18 0.43 0.54 -5.37
CA VAL A 18 0.84 1.74 -4.62
C VAL A 18 -0.34 2.71 -4.60
N GLY A 19 -0.68 3.20 -3.42
CA GLY A 19 -1.79 4.14 -3.26
C GLY A 19 -1.50 5.23 -2.25
N VAL A 20 -2.40 6.20 -2.18
CA VAL A 20 -2.35 7.32 -1.23
C VAL A 20 -3.74 7.50 -0.62
N THR A 21 -3.79 7.82 0.68
CA THR A 21 -5.05 8.01 1.38
C THR A 21 -4.86 8.94 2.58
N ASN A 22 -5.94 9.55 3.04
CA ASN A 22 -5.96 10.27 4.31
C ASN A 22 -6.55 9.43 5.46
N ASP A 23 -6.95 8.19 5.20
CA ASP A 23 -7.53 7.30 6.20
C ASP A 23 -7.07 5.86 5.90
N LEU A 24 -5.91 5.51 6.43
CA LEU A 24 -5.25 4.24 6.09
C LEU A 24 -6.08 3.04 6.53
N ILE A 25 -6.59 3.05 7.76
CA ILE A 25 -7.36 1.91 8.30
C ILE A 25 -8.59 1.65 7.45
N ARG A 26 -9.36 2.69 7.16
CA ARG A 26 -10.56 2.56 6.32
C ARG A 26 -10.22 2.08 4.92
N ARG A 27 -9.18 2.65 4.31
CA ARG A 27 -8.80 2.31 2.93
C ARG A 27 -8.36 0.86 2.82
N ILE A 28 -7.56 0.38 3.79
CA ILE A 28 -7.14 -1.02 3.79
C ILE A 28 -8.33 -1.94 4.03
N HIS A 29 -9.23 -1.56 4.93
CA HIS A 29 -10.46 -2.32 5.16
C HIS A 29 -11.29 -2.45 3.86
N GLU A 30 -11.41 -1.37 3.11
CA GLU A 30 -12.11 -1.38 1.81
C GLU A 30 -11.44 -2.35 0.83
N HIS A 31 -10.11 -2.33 0.75
CA HIS A 31 -9.38 -3.27 -0.10
C HIS A 31 -9.58 -4.73 0.34
N LYS A 32 -9.56 -4.99 1.64
CA LYS A 32 -9.74 -6.35 2.17
C LYS A 32 -11.15 -6.88 1.96
N SER A 33 -12.16 -6.01 1.97
CA SER A 33 -13.56 -6.40 1.76
C SER A 33 -13.97 -6.38 0.29
N ASP A 34 -13.04 -6.04 -0.63
CA ASP A 34 -13.32 -5.93 -2.07
C ASP A 34 -14.52 -5.04 -2.34
N ALA A 35 -14.60 -3.89 -1.63
CA ALA A 35 -15.73 -2.96 -1.72
C ALA A 35 -16.03 -2.52 -3.16
N GLU A 36 -14.98 -2.51 -4.02
CA GLU A 36 -15.12 -2.27 -5.46
C GLU A 36 -14.69 -3.53 -6.20
N ALA A 37 -15.63 -4.44 -6.44
CA ALA A 37 -15.33 -5.75 -7.04
C ALA A 37 -14.66 -5.66 -8.41
N GLN A 38 -14.84 -4.54 -9.13
CA GLN A 38 -14.22 -4.31 -10.44
C GLN A 38 -12.83 -3.65 -10.34
N SER A 39 -12.38 -3.28 -9.13
CA SER A 39 -11.11 -2.59 -8.96
C SER A 39 -9.93 -3.52 -9.29
N PHE A 40 -8.78 -2.90 -9.61
CA PHE A 40 -7.54 -3.63 -9.85
C PHE A 40 -7.18 -4.51 -8.65
N THR A 41 -7.26 -3.97 -7.44
CA THR A 41 -6.87 -4.72 -6.23
C THR A 41 -7.80 -5.91 -5.97
N ALA A 42 -9.09 -5.77 -6.19
CA ALA A 42 -10.04 -6.87 -6.03
C ALA A 42 -9.78 -7.97 -7.06
N ARG A 43 -9.55 -7.59 -8.32
CA ARG A 43 -9.33 -8.56 -9.42
C ARG A 43 -8.09 -9.41 -9.21
N TYR A 44 -7.04 -8.86 -8.59
CA TYR A 44 -5.77 -9.56 -8.40
C TYR A 44 -5.54 -10.02 -6.96
N GLY A 45 -6.54 -9.87 -6.09
CA GLY A 45 -6.46 -10.32 -4.70
C GLY A 45 -5.39 -9.58 -3.89
N ILE A 46 -5.23 -8.28 -4.13
CA ILE A 46 -4.17 -7.47 -3.51
C ILE A 46 -4.73 -6.85 -2.23
N HIS A 47 -4.62 -7.56 -1.11
CA HIS A 47 -5.25 -7.18 0.15
C HIS A 47 -4.29 -7.02 1.32
N LYS A 48 -3.03 -7.42 1.17
CA LYS A 48 -2.07 -7.45 2.26
C LYS A 48 -1.30 -6.13 2.30
N LEU A 49 -1.34 -5.41 3.44
CA LEU A 49 -0.59 -4.16 3.61
C LEU A 49 0.85 -4.51 3.95
N VAL A 50 1.80 -4.21 3.07
CA VAL A 50 3.21 -4.57 3.27
C VAL A 50 4.12 -3.37 3.55
N TYR A 51 3.64 -2.14 3.31
CA TYR A 51 4.42 -0.93 3.54
C TYR A 51 3.50 0.27 3.67
N PHE A 52 3.83 1.22 4.54
CA PHE A 52 3.21 2.53 4.54
C PHE A 52 4.15 3.57 5.14
N GLU A 53 3.94 4.83 4.75
CA GLU A 53 4.63 5.98 5.34
C GLU A 53 3.62 7.12 5.50
N GLU A 54 3.87 7.97 6.48
CA GLU A 54 2.97 9.07 6.84
C GLU A 54 3.62 10.41 6.54
N THR A 55 2.81 11.36 6.09
CA THR A 55 3.22 12.77 5.95
C THR A 55 2.04 13.67 6.31
N GLY A 56 2.33 14.89 6.77
CA GLY A 56 1.29 15.88 7.08
C GLY A 56 0.85 16.72 5.90
N ASP A 57 1.48 16.56 4.73
CA ASP A 57 1.25 17.39 3.55
C ASP A 57 0.70 16.54 2.39
N VAL A 58 -0.47 16.94 1.87
CA VAL A 58 -1.12 16.22 0.77
C VAL A 58 -0.27 16.24 -0.51
N TYR A 59 0.40 17.34 -0.78
CA TYR A 59 1.23 17.43 -1.99
C TYR A 59 2.46 16.53 -1.89
N ALA A 60 3.08 16.45 -0.71
CA ALA A 60 4.17 15.54 -0.47
C ALA A 60 3.72 14.08 -0.63
N ALA A 61 2.54 13.74 -0.14
CA ALA A 61 1.99 12.39 -0.26
C ALA A 61 1.75 12.02 -1.73
N ILE A 62 1.14 12.90 -2.50
CA ILE A 62 0.85 12.65 -3.92
C ILE A 62 2.16 12.53 -4.72
N SER A 63 3.13 13.41 -4.44
CA SER A 63 4.45 13.36 -5.10
C SER A 63 5.17 12.07 -4.79
N ARG A 64 5.10 11.62 -3.54
CA ARG A 64 5.75 10.35 -3.11
C ARG A 64 5.10 9.14 -3.78
N GLU A 65 3.78 9.12 -3.85
CA GLU A 65 3.06 8.03 -4.53
C GLU A 65 3.48 7.93 -6.00
N LYS A 66 3.55 9.07 -6.70
CA LYS A 66 4.01 9.11 -8.09
C LYS A 66 5.47 8.64 -8.21
N GLN A 67 6.32 9.06 -7.29
CA GLN A 67 7.71 8.64 -7.25
C GLN A 67 7.82 7.13 -7.12
N LEU A 68 7.12 6.53 -6.16
CA LEU A 68 7.16 5.08 -5.94
C LEU A 68 6.63 4.33 -7.15
N LYS A 69 5.56 4.82 -7.78
CA LYS A 69 5.02 4.20 -8.99
C LYS A 69 6.02 4.19 -10.15
N SER A 70 6.93 5.17 -10.20
CA SER A 70 7.93 5.26 -11.26
C SER A 70 9.14 4.35 -11.01
N TRP A 71 9.32 3.84 -9.79
CA TRP A 71 10.45 2.98 -9.45
C TRP A 71 10.30 1.60 -10.08
N SER A 72 11.45 0.93 -10.31
CA SER A 72 11.46 -0.47 -10.73
C SER A 72 10.82 -1.36 -9.67
N ARG A 73 10.38 -2.55 -10.04
CA ARG A 73 9.85 -3.52 -9.10
C ARG A 73 10.87 -3.87 -8.01
N LYS A 74 12.13 -4.07 -8.42
CA LYS A 74 13.20 -4.38 -7.47
C LYS A 74 13.36 -3.28 -6.43
N ARG A 75 13.32 -2.02 -6.85
CA ARG A 75 13.48 -0.90 -5.93
C ARG A 75 12.32 -0.78 -4.95
N LYS A 76 11.09 -1.06 -5.41
CA LYS A 76 9.93 -1.12 -4.52
C LYS A 76 10.07 -2.27 -3.52
N ASN A 77 10.52 -3.43 -3.98
CA ASN A 77 10.75 -4.58 -3.10
C ASN A 77 11.79 -4.24 -2.02
N ASP A 78 12.88 -3.59 -2.39
CA ASP A 78 13.93 -3.19 -1.46
C ASP A 78 13.37 -2.24 -0.39
N LEU A 79 12.51 -1.31 -0.78
CA LEU A 79 11.86 -0.39 0.16
C LEU A 79 10.98 -1.15 1.17
N ILE A 80 10.18 -2.08 0.69
CA ILE A 80 9.33 -2.92 1.55
C ILE A 80 10.19 -3.72 2.51
N GLU A 81 11.22 -4.38 2.01
CA GLU A 81 12.02 -5.34 2.77
C GLU A 81 12.95 -4.68 3.78
N ALA A 82 13.25 -3.39 3.61
CA ALA A 82 14.03 -2.64 4.59
C ALA A 82 13.34 -2.60 5.97
N LEU A 83 12.02 -2.58 6.02
CA LEU A 83 11.23 -2.53 7.26
C LEU A 83 10.40 -3.79 7.48
N ASN A 84 10.09 -4.53 6.42
CA ASN A 84 9.20 -5.70 6.48
C ASN A 84 9.77 -6.81 5.60
N PRO A 85 10.90 -7.42 6.01
CA PRO A 85 11.62 -8.36 5.15
C PRO A 85 10.84 -9.61 4.78
N ASN A 86 9.83 -9.98 5.57
CA ASN A 86 9.03 -11.17 5.32
C ASN A 86 7.68 -10.85 4.67
N TRP A 87 7.42 -9.61 4.32
CA TRP A 87 6.19 -9.17 3.66
C TRP A 87 4.93 -9.54 4.46
N HIS A 88 5.00 -9.40 5.80
CA HIS A 88 3.83 -9.62 6.65
C HIS A 88 2.75 -8.57 6.38
N ASP A 89 1.49 -8.95 6.59
CA ASP A 89 0.39 -8.00 6.57
C ASP A 89 0.48 -7.12 7.81
N LEU A 90 0.68 -5.83 7.61
CA LEU A 90 0.83 -4.86 8.71
C LEU A 90 -0.51 -4.35 9.23
N TYR A 91 -1.62 -4.69 8.58
CA TYR A 91 -2.94 -4.17 8.94
C TYR A 91 -3.30 -4.44 10.41
N PRO A 92 -3.10 -5.64 10.95
CA PRO A 92 -3.41 -5.88 12.37
C PRO A 92 -2.69 -4.96 13.33
N LEU A 93 -1.53 -4.43 12.96
CA LEU A 93 -0.75 -3.52 13.81
C LEU A 93 -1.39 -2.12 13.90
N LEU A 94 -2.31 -1.78 13.00
CA LEU A 94 -3.00 -0.49 12.97
C LEU A 94 -4.21 -0.45 13.90
N LEU A 95 -4.70 -1.59 14.35
CA LEU A 95 -5.94 -1.72 15.09
C LEU A 95 -5.77 -1.64 16.60
#